data_539e9895bc8929d1fb7d46e91bba192b
#
_entry.id   539e9895bc8929d1fb7d46e91bba192b
#
_cell.length_a   1.000
_cell.length_b   1.000
_cell.length_c   1.000
_cell.angle_alpha   90.00
_cell.angle_beta   90.00
_cell.angle_gamma   90.00
#
_symmetry.space_group_name_H-M   'P 1'
#
loop_
_entity.id
_entity.type
_entity.pdbx_description
1 polymer ?
#
loop_
_entity_poly.entity_id
_entity_poly.type
_entity_poly.pdbx_seq_one_letter_code
_entity_poly.pdbx_strand_id
1 'polypeptide(L)'
;TWVDKEFETLPTRPQDKFNVHEEDISYFREVIYPYWQGKSLEDVLRARYGKEIDEIAKIVKINQKDHAQGHINPDCKGWLEKGPAGLKAEADNHYNKETDEEKKLFYKSVSTVMEGVINFIMRYHDLCLEKAKEYPEYADNMKKVAENCKNIAERPAQNFHEANQAIWFLFVILQMESNASSFSPGRMD
;
A
#
# COMPACT_ATOMS: atom_id res chain seq x y z
N THR A 1 -8.85 -18.76 -1.82
CA THR A 1 -9.24 -17.48 -1.21
C THR A 1 -10.69 -17.15 -1.57
N TRP A 2 -11.32 -16.23 -0.83
CA TRP A 2 -12.66 -15.74 -1.18
C TRP A 2 -12.64 -15.03 -2.54
N VAL A 3 -11.59 -14.26 -2.84
CA VAL A 3 -11.40 -13.56 -4.12
C VAL A 3 -11.51 -14.52 -5.30
N ASP A 4 -10.79 -15.64 -5.27
CA ASP A 4 -10.83 -16.63 -6.37
C ASP A 4 -12.23 -17.20 -6.62
N LYS A 5 -13.04 -17.32 -5.55
CA LYS A 5 -14.41 -17.80 -5.65
C LYS A 5 -15.40 -16.76 -6.19
N GLU A 6 -15.06 -15.48 -6.08
CA GLU A 6 -15.99 -14.39 -6.38
C GLU A 6 -15.62 -13.60 -7.65
N PHE A 7 -14.55 -13.92 -8.34
CA PHE A 7 -14.14 -13.21 -9.55
C PHE A 7 -15.28 -13.04 -10.56
N GLU A 8 -16.08 -14.08 -10.78
CA GLU A 8 -17.19 -14.04 -11.73
C GLU A 8 -18.35 -13.16 -11.26
N THR A 9 -18.49 -12.96 -9.96
CA THR A 9 -19.60 -12.19 -9.37
C THR A 9 -19.24 -10.73 -9.10
N LEU A 10 -17.95 -10.40 -8.96
CA LEU A 10 -17.49 -9.04 -8.67
C LEU A 10 -18.01 -7.98 -9.65
N PRO A 11 -18.05 -8.21 -10.98
CA PRO A 11 -18.55 -7.21 -11.92
C PRO A 11 -20.08 -7.01 -11.87
N THR A 12 -20.83 -7.99 -11.38
CA THR A 12 -22.30 -8.03 -11.47
C THR A 12 -23.01 -7.82 -10.14
N ARG A 13 -22.30 -7.80 -9.02
CA ARG A 13 -22.90 -7.65 -7.70
C ARG A 13 -23.60 -6.28 -7.55
N PRO A 14 -24.62 -6.17 -6.66
CA PRO A 14 -25.44 -4.95 -6.55
C PRO A 14 -24.65 -3.72 -6.10
N GLN A 15 -23.67 -3.90 -5.21
CA GLN A 15 -22.83 -2.84 -4.65
C GLN A 15 -21.36 -3.17 -4.84
N ASP A 16 -20.51 -2.14 -4.86
CA ASP A 16 -19.04 -2.25 -4.94
C ASP A 16 -18.60 -3.16 -6.10
N LYS A 17 -19.10 -2.85 -7.30
CA LYS A 17 -18.70 -3.56 -8.52
C LYS A 17 -17.26 -3.26 -8.86
N PHE A 18 -16.55 -4.30 -9.28
CA PHE A 18 -15.19 -4.18 -9.80
C PHE A 18 -15.11 -4.72 -11.21
N ASN A 19 -14.37 -4.04 -12.06
CA ASN A 19 -14.00 -4.58 -13.36
C ASN A 19 -12.98 -5.71 -13.15
N VAL A 20 -13.24 -6.84 -13.76
CA VAL A 20 -12.36 -8.01 -13.72
C VAL A 20 -12.19 -8.51 -15.14
N HIS A 21 -10.96 -8.65 -15.60
CA HIS A 21 -10.62 -9.18 -16.92
C HIS A 21 -10.07 -10.59 -16.78
N GLU A 22 -10.21 -11.41 -17.82
CA GLU A 22 -9.74 -12.79 -17.85
C GLU A 22 -8.22 -12.89 -17.58
N GLU A 23 -7.45 -11.92 -18.06
CA GLU A 23 -6.02 -11.82 -17.81
C GLU A 23 -5.69 -11.57 -16.33
N ASP A 24 -6.51 -10.79 -15.60
CA ASP A 24 -6.34 -10.54 -14.16
C ASP A 24 -6.60 -11.83 -13.38
N ILE A 25 -7.62 -12.60 -13.76
CA ILE A 25 -7.96 -13.88 -13.14
C ILE A 25 -6.81 -14.88 -13.34
N SER A 26 -6.33 -14.99 -14.57
CA SER A 26 -5.22 -15.91 -14.91
C SER A 26 -3.96 -15.53 -14.15
N TYR A 27 -3.61 -14.24 -14.15
CA TYR A 27 -2.44 -13.75 -13.41
C TYR A 27 -2.55 -13.97 -11.90
N PHE A 28 -3.74 -13.75 -11.33
CA PHE A 28 -3.97 -14.05 -9.92
C PHE A 28 -3.74 -15.53 -9.61
N ARG A 29 -4.32 -16.44 -10.43
CA ARG A 29 -4.26 -17.88 -10.20
C ARG A 29 -2.88 -18.48 -10.46
N GLU A 30 -2.15 -17.95 -11.43
CA GLU A 30 -0.86 -18.49 -11.86
C GLU A 30 0.34 -17.87 -11.11
N VAL A 31 0.22 -16.62 -10.68
CA VAL A 31 1.34 -15.88 -10.10
C VAL A 31 1.07 -15.44 -8.66
N ILE A 32 -0.01 -14.67 -8.43
CA ILE A 32 -0.24 -14.03 -7.13
C ILE A 32 -0.59 -15.07 -6.06
N TYR A 33 -1.56 -15.90 -6.33
CA TYR A 33 -2.03 -16.89 -5.34
C TYR A 33 -0.94 -17.90 -4.95
N PRO A 34 -0.21 -18.53 -5.89
CA PRO A 34 0.88 -19.44 -5.54
C PRO A 34 2.02 -18.76 -4.79
N TYR A 35 2.31 -17.49 -5.10
CA TYR A 35 3.34 -16.73 -4.38
C TYR A 35 2.99 -16.55 -2.89
N TRP A 36 1.73 -16.26 -2.58
CA TRP A 36 1.29 -16.01 -1.20
C TRP A 36 0.88 -17.28 -0.44
N GLN A 37 0.71 -18.41 -1.12
CA GLN A 37 0.31 -19.66 -0.48
C GLN A 37 1.34 -20.09 0.57
N GLY A 38 0.89 -20.25 1.81
CA GLY A 38 1.74 -20.56 2.96
C GLY A 38 2.52 -19.36 3.53
N LYS A 39 2.40 -18.17 2.93
CA LYS A 39 3.13 -16.96 3.36
C LYS A 39 2.20 -15.85 3.85
N SER A 40 0.88 -15.99 3.69
CA SER A 40 -0.06 -15.00 4.21
C SER A 40 0.01 -14.96 5.75
N LEU A 41 -0.37 -13.83 6.34
CA LEU A 41 -0.42 -13.70 7.80
C LEU A 41 -1.28 -14.79 8.43
N GLU A 42 -2.43 -15.11 7.84
CA GLU A 42 -3.29 -16.20 8.30
C GLU A 42 -2.57 -17.55 8.23
N ASP A 43 -1.88 -17.86 7.12
CA ASP A 43 -1.16 -19.12 6.97
C ASP A 43 -0.06 -19.27 8.01
N VAL A 44 0.72 -18.21 8.24
CA VAL A 44 1.79 -18.18 9.26
C VAL A 44 1.22 -18.34 10.67
N LEU A 45 0.15 -17.64 11.01
CA LEU A 45 -0.51 -17.74 12.30
C LEU A 45 -1.10 -19.13 12.52
N ARG A 46 -1.75 -19.70 11.50
CA ARG A 46 -2.32 -21.05 11.58
C ARG A 46 -1.25 -22.13 11.69
N ALA A 47 -0.15 -21.99 10.99
CA ALA A 47 0.98 -22.91 11.11
C ALA A 47 1.57 -22.94 12.53
N ARG A 48 1.56 -21.78 13.22
CA ARG A 48 2.15 -21.62 14.54
C ARG A 48 1.17 -21.87 15.69
N TYR A 49 -0.07 -21.41 15.55
CA TYR A 49 -1.08 -21.36 16.63
C TYR A 49 -2.44 -21.95 16.19
N GLY A 50 -2.47 -22.83 15.19
CA GLY A 50 -3.73 -23.31 14.61
C GLY A 50 -4.66 -23.96 15.63
N LYS A 51 -4.14 -24.75 16.56
CA LYS A 51 -4.92 -25.42 17.60
C LYS A 51 -5.54 -24.41 18.57
N GLU A 52 -4.75 -23.45 19.04
CA GLU A 52 -5.18 -22.40 19.94
C GLU A 52 -6.23 -21.50 19.27
N ILE A 53 -6.03 -21.15 18.01
CA ILE A 53 -6.98 -20.38 17.23
C ILE A 53 -8.32 -21.11 17.11
N ASP A 54 -8.31 -22.41 16.82
CA ASP A 54 -9.52 -23.21 16.66
C ASP A 54 -10.27 -23.38 17.98
N GLU A 55 -9.56 -23.52 19.12
CA GLU A 55 -10.20 -23.59 20.46
C GLU A 55 -10.82 -22.24 20.84
N ILE A 56 -10.12 -21.13 20.63
CA ILE A 56 -10.63 -19.80 20.91
C ILE A 56 -11.84 -19.47 20.02
N ALA A 57 -11.79 -19.87 18.76
CA ALA A 57 -12.86 -19.61 17.79
C ALA A 57 -14.19 -20.29 18.12
N LYS A 58 -14.18 -21.31 18.99
CA LYS A 58 -15.42 -21.94 19.52
C LYS A 58 -16.20 -21.03 20.48
N ILE A 59 -15.51 -20.08 21.09
CA ILE A 59 -16.06 -19.20 22.14
C ILE A 59 -16.20 -17.77 21.63
N VAL A 60 -15.19 -17.28 20.91
CA VAL A 60 -15.08 -15.89 20.45
C VAL A 60 -14.87 -15.87 18.94
N LYS A 61 -15.61 -15.00 18.23
CA LYS A 61 -15.35 -14.76 16.80
C LYS A 61 -14.03 -14.00 16.65
N ILE A 62 -13.03 -14.66 16.05
CA ILE A 62 -11.75 -14.03 15.73
C ILE A 62 -11.88 -13.36 14.36
N ASN A 63 -11.83 -12.03 14.35
CA ASN A 63 -11.69 -11.21 13.16
C ASN A 63 -10.25 -10.75 13.01
N GLN A 64 -9.91 -10.17 11.88
CA GLN A 64 -8.63 -9.48 11.64
C GLN A 64 -7.38 -10.36 11.87
N LYS A 65 -7.52 -11.65 11.69
CA LYS A 65 -6.40 -12.60 11.78
C LYS A 65 -5.50 -12.57 10.55
N ASP A 66 -5.96 -11.95 9.49
CA ASP A 66 -5.33 -11.89 8.17
C ASP A 66 -4.91 -10.47 7.76
N HIS A 67 -5.45 -9.45 8.39
CA HIS A 67 -5.11 -8.05 8.12
C HIS A 67 -5.52 -7.13 9.27
N ALA A 68 -4.91 -5.97 9.35
CA ALA A 68 -5.33 -4.90 10.24
C ALA A 68 -6.48 -4.12 9.59
N GLN A 69 -7.66 -4.20 10.19
CA GLN A 69 -8.82 -3.39 9.81
C GLN A 69 -9.02 -2.25 10.79
N GLY A 70 -9.71 -1.23 10.32
CA GLY A 70 -10.19 -0.14 11.15
C GLY A 70 -9.82 1.22 10.63
N HIS A 71 -9.95 2.20 11.49
CA HIS A 71 -9.65 3.58 11.19
C HIS A 71 -8.15 3.83 11.41
N ILE A 72 -7.47 4.26 10.36
CA ILE A 72 -6.05 4.57 10.41
C ILE A 72 -5.85 6.07 10.61
N ASN A 73 -5.06 6.44 11.60
CA ASN A 73 -4.54 7.79 11.81
C ASN A 73 -3.03 7.77 11.57
N PRO A 74 -2.57 7.95 10.32
CA PRO A 74 -1.15 7.96 10.03
C PRO A 74 -0.49 9.25 10.52
N ASP A 75 0.82 9.21 10.70
CA ASP A 75 1.62 10.43 10.91
C ASP A 75 1.77 11.21 9.61
N CYS A 76 0.68 11.89 9.22
CA CYS A 76 0.68 12.72 8.02
C CYS A 76 1.70 13.87 8.09
N LYS A 77 1.96 14.40 9.30
CA LYS A 77 2.97 15.45 9.47
C LYS A 77 4.35 14.92 9.12
N GLY A 78 4.77 13.82 9.72
CA GLY A 78 6.07 13.19 9.42
C GLY A 78 6.18 12.78 7.96
N TRP A 79 5.10 12.28 7.36
CA TRP A 79 5.04 11.96 5.94
C TRP A 79 5.27 13.18 5.04
N LEU A 80 4.63 14.32 5.33
CA LEU A 80 4.79 15.56 4.54
C LEU A 80 6.15 16.21 4.74
N GLU A 81 6.71 16.17 5.96
CA GLU A 81 7.99 16.78 6.32
C GLU A 81 9.19 15.99 5.81
N LYS A 82 9.09 14.69 5.65
CA LYS A 82 10.21 13.82 5.25
C LYS A 82 10.05 13.23 3.84
N GLY A 83 8.83 12.93 3.45
CA GLY A 83 8.54 12.15 2.26
C GLY A 83 9.09 10.71 2.34
N PRO A 84 8.77 9.85 1.37
CA PRO A 84 9.25 8.46 1.37
C PRO A 84 10.78 8.36 1.26
N ALA A 85 11.42 9.24 0.49
CA ALA A 85 12.89 9.27 0.38
C ALA A 85 13.57 9.66 1.70
N GLY A 86 13.02 10.64 2.43
CA GLY A 86 13.54 11.03 3.74
C GLY A 86 13.35 9.94 4.79
N LEU A 87 12.20 9.28 4.82
CA LEU A 87 11.95 8.15 5.71
C LEU A 87 12.87 6.96 5.40
N LYS A 88 13.12 6.68 4.12
CA LYS A 88 14.11 5.68 3.70
C LYS A 88 15.51 6.03 4.19
N ALA A 89 15.94 7.26 3.97
CA ALA A 89 17.27 7.71 4.39
C ALA A 89 17.45 7.65 5.92
N GLU A 90 16.41 7.97 6.69
CA GLU A 90 16.41 7.83 8.14
C GLU A 90 16.56 6.37 8.57
N ALA A 91 15.79 5.46 7.95
CA ALA A 91 15.90 4.03 8.21
C ALA A 91 17.29 3.47 7.86
N ASP A 92 17.85 3.85 6.71
CA ASP A 92 19.19 3.46 6.29
C ASP A 92 20.27 3.97 7.26
N ASN A 93 20.14 5.19 7.77
CA ASN A 93 21.04 5.77 8.75
C ASN A 93 20.98 5.02 10.09
N HIS A 94 19.80 4.65 10.56
CA HIS A 94 19.62 3.84 11.75
C HIS A 94 20.19 2.43 11.54
N TYR A 95 19.92 1.79 10.41
CA TYR A 95 20.47 0.48 10.06
C TYR A 95 22.00 0.47 10.14
N ASN A 96 22.67 1.49 9.61
CA ASN A 96 24.12 1.57 9.58
C ASN A 96 24.78 1.79 10.95
N LYS A 97 24.04 2.35 11.91
CA LYS A 97 24.53 2.64 13.27
C LYS A 97 24.14 1.57 14.30
N GLU A 98 23.16 0.75 13.98
CA GLU A 98 22.62 -0.25 14.89
C GLU A 98 23.54 -1.47 14.96
N THR A 99 23.64 -2.08 16.11
CA THR A 99 24.40 -3.31 16.37
C THR A 99 23.52 -4.51 16.68
N ASP A 100 22.26 -4.27 17.07
CA ASP A 100 21.28 -5.30 17.35
C ASP A 100 20.67 -5.81 16.03
N GLU A 101 20.83 -7.09 15.74
CA GLU A 101 20.41 -7.68 14.46
C GLU A 101 18.88 -7.65 14.24
N GLU A 102 18.08 -7.72 15.31
CA GLU A 102 16.62 -7.65 15.19
C GLU A 102 16.17 -6.23 14.81
N LYS A 103 16.78 -5.22 15.42
CA LYS A 103 16.52 -3.81 15.07
C LYS A 103 17.04 -3.48 13.69
N LYS A 104 18.19 -4.01 13.29
CA LYS A 104 18.70 -3.86 11.92
C LYS A 104 17.73 -4.44 10.90
N LEU A 105 17.19 -5.62 11.17
CA LEU A 105 16.17 -6.23 10.30
C LEU A 105 14.93 -5.33 10.17
N PHE A 106 14.48 -4.73 11.28
CA PHE A 106 13.38 -3.76 11.25
C PHE A 106 13.70 -2.56 10.36
N TYR A 107 14.83 -1.89 10.56
CA TYR A 107 15.22 -0.74 9.73
C TYR A 107 15.40 -1.12 8.26
N LYS A 108 15.94 -2.28 7.97
CA LYS A 108 16.05 -2.79 6.60
C LYS A 108 14.67 -3.00 5.97
N SER A 109 13.72 -3.51 6.73
CA SER A 109 12.34 -3.70 6.27
C SER A 109 11.67 -2.37 5.95
N VAL A 110 11.82 -1.36 6.82
CA VAL A 110 11.30 -0.01 6.57
C VAL A 110 11.93 0.60 5.31
N SER A 111 13.25 0.50 5.14
CA SER A 111 13.94 0.98 3.94
C SER A 111 13.41 0.32 2.67
N THR A 112 13.22 -1.00 2.70
CA THR A 112 12.67 -1.76 1.56
C THR A 112 11.25 -1.34 1.21
N VAL A 113 10.39 -1.13 2.22
CA VAL A 113 9.02 -0.65 2.01
C VAL A 113 9.02 0.75 1.40
N MET A 114 9.83 1.67 1.91
CA MET A 114 9.92 3.03 1.37
C MET A 114 10.44 3.05 -0.07
N GLU A 115 11.35 2.17 -0.43
CA GLU A 115 11.79 1.99 -1.82
C GLU A 115 10.65 1.51 -2.72
N GLY A 116 9.85 0.56 -2.24
CA GLY A 116 8.63 0.12 -2.93
C GLY A 116 7.64 1.26 -3.13
N VAL A 117 7.45 2.11 -2.12
CA VAL A 117 6.60 3.31 -2.19
C VAL A 117 7.10 4.31 -3.24
N ILE A 118 8.41 4.60 -3.26
CA ILE A 118 9.03 5.46 -4.26
C ILE A 118 8.76 4.92 -5.67
N ASN A 119 9.03 3.64 -5.88
CA ASN A 119 8.80 2.98 -7.17
C ASN A 119 7.32 3.02 -7.57
N PHE A 120 6.40 2.83 -6.62
CA PHE A 120 4.97 2.93 -6.87
C PHE A 120 4.58 4.33 -7.34
N ILE A 121 5.01 5.38 -6.66
CA ILE A 121 4.75 6.77 -7.04
C ILE A 121 5.35 7.07 -8.43
N MET A 122 6.57 6.63 -8.70
CA MET A 122 7.24 6.84 -10.00
C MET A 122 6.53 6.13 -11.16
N ARG A 123 5.88 4.99 -10.93
CA ARG A 123 5.03 4.37 -11.96
C ARG A 123 3.84 5.25 -12.35
N TYR A 124 3.26 6.01 -11.40
CA TYR A 124 2.22 7.00 -11.74
C TYR A 124 2.78 8.21 -12.46
N HIS A 125 4.02 8.66 -12.16
CA HIS A 125 4.72 9.64 -12.97
C HIS A 125 4.77 9.20 -14.45
N ASP A 126 5.27 7.99 -14.69
CA ASP A 126 5.42 7.47 -16.05
C ASP A 126 4.07 7.29 -16.76
N LEU A 127 3.08 6.76 -16.05
CA LEU A 127 1.71 6.61 -16.55
C LEU A 127 1.09 7.96 -16.94
N CYS A 128 1.27 9.00 -16.12
CA CYS A 128 0.76 10.34 -16.44
C CYS A 128 1.42 10.90 -17.71
N LEU A 129 2.71 10.69 -17.91
CA LEU A 129 3.41 11.13 -19.13
C LEU A 129 2.96 10.35 -20.38
N GLU A 130 2.65 9.07 -20.21
CA GLU A 130 2.07 8.25 -21.28
C GLU A 130 0.66 8.74 -21.64
N LYS A 131 -0.21 8.88 -20.65
CA LYS A 131 -1.59 9.34 -20.83
C LYS A 131 -1.69 10.78 -21.36
N ALA A 132 -0.73 11.64 -21.06
CA ALA A 132 -0.64 12.99 -21.61
C ALA A 132 -0.46 12.99 -23.15
N LYS A 133 0.10 11.93 -23.72
CA LYS A 133 0.21 11.77 -25.18
C LYS A 133 -1.08 11.23 -25.78
N GLU A 134 -1.77 10.35 -25.05
CA GLU A 134 -3.02 9.72 -25.49
C GLU A 134 -4.21 10.70 -25.43
N TYR A 135 -4.21 11.63 -24.42
CA TYR A 135 -5.27 12.60 -24.17
C TYR A 135 -4.72 14.03 -24.17
N PRO A 136 -4.49 14.63 -25.36
CA PRO A 136 -3.88 15.95 -25.48
C PRO A 136 -4.63 17.09 -24.76
N GLU A 137 -5.95 16.98 -24.64
CA GLU A 137 -6.81 17.96 -23.94
C GLU A 137 -6.54 18.04 -22.45
N TYR A 138 -5.97 16.98 -21.85
CA TYR A 138 -5.59 16.92 -20.42
C TYR A 138 -4.08 16.93 -20.21
N ALA A 139 -3.28 17.04 -21.29
CA ALA A 139 -1.84 16.85 -21.25
C ALA A 139 -1.13 17.75 -20.23
N ASP A 140 -1.50 19.01 -20.14
CA ASP A 140 -0.85 19.96 -19.21
C ASP A 140 -1.15 19.61 -17.75
N ASN A 141 -2.37 19.14 -17.43
CA ASN A 141 -2.69 18.69 -16.10
C ASN A 141 -1.95 17.39 -15.74
N MET A 142 -1.90 16.44 -16.67
CA MET A 142 -1.20 15.17 -16.47
C MET A 142 0.30 15.37 -16.27
N LYS A 143 0.92 16.30 -17.02
CA LYS A 143 2.34 16.67 -16.81
C LYS A 143 2.59 17.28 -15.42
N LYS A 144 1.68 18.13 -14.93
CA LYS A 144 1.78 18.68 -13.57
C LYS A 144 1.68 17.58 -12.51
N VAL A 145 0.75 16.64 -12.69
CA VAL A 145 0.63 15.49 -11.78
C VAL A 145 1.89 14.63 -11.84
N ALA A 146 2.44 14.39 -13.02
CA ALA A 146 3.70 13.65 -13.17
C ALA A 146 4.85 14.35 -12.43
N GLU A 147 5.00 15.67 -12.59
CA GLU A 147 6.01 16.46 -11.90
C GLU A 147 5.83 16.36 -10.37
N ASN A 148 4.61 16.51 -9.87
CA ASN A 148 4.32 16.31 -8.45
C ASN A 148 4.72 14.93 -7.97
N CYS A 149 4.37 13.86 -8.71
CA CYS A 149 4.77 12.50 -8.38
C CYS A 149 6.28 12.37 -8.23
N LYS A 150 7.05 12.86 -9.21
CA LYS A 150 8.51 12.87 -9.15
C LYS A 150 9.01 13.61 -7.90
N ASN A 151 8.52 14.82 -7.67
CA ASN A 151 8.94 15.65 -6.56
C ASN A 151 8.70 14.99 -5.20
N ILE A 152 7.49 14.47 -4.95
CA ILE A 152 7.16 13.83 -3.67
C ILE A 152 7.82 12.47 -3.47
N ALA A 153 8.23 11.79 -4.54
CA ALA A 153 9.03 10.57 -4.45
C ALA A 153 10.46 10.85 -4.00
N GLU A 154 11.05 11.99 -4.41
CA GLU A 154 12.44 12.35 -4.19
C GLU A 154 12.67 13.22 -2.96
N ARG A 155 11.68 14.04 -2.56
CA ARG A 155 11.80 15.04 -1.49
C ARG A 155 10.47 15.33 -0.77
N PRO A 156 10.49 16.02 0.37
CA PRO A 156 9.29 16.53 1.02
C PRO A 156 8.44 17.42 0.11
N ALA A 157 7.12 17.43 0.33
CA ALA A 157 6.20 18.32 -0.35
C ALA A 157 6.54 19.79 -0.06
N GLN A 158 6.56 20.66 -1.07
CA GLN A 158 6.94 22.08 -0.95
C GLN A 158 5.78 23.03 -1.24
N ASN A 159 4.66 22.53 -1.69
CA ASN A 159 3.46 23.32 -1.98
C ASN A 159 2.20 22.49 -1.74
N PHE A 160 1.05 23.17 -1.75
CA PHE A 160 -0.24 22.55 -1.45
C PHE A 160 -0.61 21.40 -2.41
N HIS A 161 -0.28 21.53 -3.71
CA HIS A 161 -0.58 20.47 -4.68
C HIS A 161 0.25 19.20 -4.42
N GLU A 162 1.53 19.37 -4.15
CA GLU A 162 2.41 18.26 -3.77
C GLU A 162 1.95 17.64 -2.44
N ALA A 163 1.55 18.44 -1.45
CA ALA A 163 1.06 17.94 -0.17
C ALA A 163 -0.22 17.09 -0.35
N ASN A 164 -1.19 17.57 -1.12
CA ASN A 164 -2.39 16.80 -1.42
C ASN A 164 -2.09 15.52 -2.17
N GLN A 165 -1.18 15.56 -3.14
CA GLN A 165 -0.77 14.38 -3.89
C GLN A 165 -0.05 13.37 -2.97
N ALA A 166 0.78 13.82 -2.05
CA ALA A 166 1.47 12.98 -1.08
C ALA A 166 0.47 12.31 -0.13
N ILE A 167 -0.51 13.04 0.40
CA ILE A 167 -1.58 12.49 1.26
C ILE A 167 -2.43 11.47 0.49
N TRP A 168 -2.74 11.74 -0.78
CA TRP A 168 -3.47 10.78 -1.61
C TRP A 168 -2.70 9.47 -1.79
N PHE A 169 -1.42 9.52 -2.08
CA PHE A 169 -0.59 8.31 -2.17
C PHE A 169 -0.48 7.58 -0.84
N LEU A 170 -0.35 8.30 0.27
CA LEU A 170 -0.37 7.68 1.61
C LEU A 170 -1.67 6.92 1.83
N PHE A 171 -2.82 7.53 1.49
CA PHE A 171 -4.13 6.88 1.56
C PHE A 171 -4.17 5.60 0.72
N VAL A 172 -3.81 5.68 -0.57
CA VAL A 172 -3.85 4.53 -1.49
C VAL A 172 -2.95 3.39 -1.01
N ILE A 173 -1.73 3.71 -0.57
CA ILE A 173 -0.76 2.72 -0.08
C ILE A 173 -1.29 2.02 1.18
N LEU A 174 -1.83 2.77 2.14
CA LEU A 174 -2.40 2.19 3.36
C LEU A 174 -3.64 1.34 3.08
N GLN A 175 -4.45 1.70 2.08
CA GLN A 175 -5.58 0.89 1.65
C GLN A 175 -5.12 -0.44 1.01
N MET A 176 -4.07 -0.42 0.22
CA MET A 176 -3.49 -1.65 -0.37
C MET A 176 -2.86 -2.55 0.69
N GLU A 177 -2.16 -1.96 1.65
CA GLU A 177 -1.41 -2.72 2.66
C GLU A 177 -2.32 -3.32 3.74
N SER A 178 -3.26 -2.56 4.26
CA SER A 178 -4.03 -2.95 5.44
C SER A 178 -5.52 -3.15 5.19
N ASN A 179 -6.01 -2.91 3.98
CA ASN A 179 -7.45 -2.94 3.67
C ASN A 179 -8.28 -2.15 4.69
N ALA A 180 -7.79 -0.98 5.07
CA ALA A 180 -8.41 -0.15 6.09
C ALA A 180 -9.78 0.35 5.66
N SER A 181 -10.73 0.42 6.58
CA SER A 181 -12.07 0.91 6.29
C SER A 181 -12.16 2.44 6.28
N SER A 182 -11.18 3.12 6.84
CA SER A 182 -11.19 4.57 6.94
C SER A 182 -9.77 5.13 7.18
N PHE A 183 -9.59 6.35 6.78
CA PHE A 183 -8.34 7.08 6.85
C PHE A 183 -8.61 8.50 7.38
N SER A 184 -7.91 8.89 8.44
CA SER A 184 -8.05 10.23 9.05
C SER A 184 -6.74 10.98 8.95
N PRO A 185 -6.61 11.91 7.98
CA PRO A 185 -5.34 12.63 7.79
C PRO A 185 -5.03 13.65 8.88
N GLY A 186 -5.97 13.94 9.77
CA GLY A 186 -5.84 14.99 10.77
C GLY A 186 -6.20 16.37 10.22
N ARG A 187 -5.52 17.39 10.70
CA ARG A 187 -5.71 18.78 10.24
C ARG A 187 -5.10 18.94 8.85
N MET A 188 -5.88 19.56 7.96
CA MET A 188 -5.50 19.81 6.56
C MET A 188 -5.25 21.31 6.28
N ASP A 189 -5.30 22.13 7.32
CA ASP A 189 -5.07 23.59 7.30
C ASP A 189 -3.61 24.04 7.56
#